data_0e882d4133e4e6968f4e23b949cd8e37
#
_entry.id   0e882d4133e4e6968f4e23b949cd8e37
#
_cell.length_a   1.000
_cell.length_b   1.000
_cell.length_c   1.000
_cell.angle_alpha   90.00
_cell.angle_beta   90.00
_cell.angle_gamma   90.00
#
_symmetry.space_group_name_H-M   'P 1'
#
loop_
_entity.id
_entity.type
_entity.pdbx_description
1 polymer ?
#
loop_
_entity_poly.entity_id
_entity_poly.type
_entity_poly.pdbx_seq_one_letter_code
_entity_poly.pdbx_strand_id
1 'polypeptide(L)'
;MLLASVISWASTAASQSQPYPGPGQSEVYQRLLKIIDGIPIFDNHGHPGYADDADVDQLPSPQNPNLSLRAREDNPELIAAAKALWGYPYGDLTAEHEKWLVQKKAELKQNLGDRYFDQLLDKVNIQTAIANRVAMPPYLGHKRFRWVFFCDAFLFPFEIKEYAAQNPDLAVFVPASQNLLHRYMHQDNLSTLPADLGGYLEFVSKILVANQREGGVGIKFEVAYLRPLSFGDPSRAQAAAIYAKYYKAAPPTLSEYYTFQDYLFRFLLMEAGRMHLPVQIHTAVGIGNYYKMSGGSPLNLENILRDPRYSNTTFVLLHGGYPFEHAAIWLTALNNVYLDSSLLDVYLYPSELKTVLKDWLGIYPDKIVFGSDAFPFGEALGAEEVYWLGVHTSREALAAALAEMVSEGDINESKAEQMARAFLHDTAAGIYRNPPQ
;
A
#
# COMPACT_ATOMS: atom_id res chain seq x y z
N MET A 1 -74.64 -11.25 -41.38
CA MET A 1 -73.90 -12.44 -40.91
C MET A 1 -72.40 -12.10 -40.94
N LEU A 2 -71.89 -11.69 -39.79
CA LEU A 2 -70.46 -11.40 -39.59
C LEU A 2 -69.92 -12.42 -38.57
N LEU A 3 -69.02 -13.27 -39.04
CA LEU A 3 -68.30 -14.24 -38.17
C LEU A 3 -67.19 -13.48 -37.42
N ALA A 4 -67.26 -13.49 -36.09
CA ALA A 4 -66.20 -13.03 -35.22
C ALA A 4 -65.27 -14.24 -34.91
N SER A 5 -64.03 -14.15 -35.38
CA SER A 5 -62.97 -15.09 -35.02
C SER A 5 -62.35 -14.70 -33.70
N VAL A 6 -62.49 -15.55 -32.69
CA VAL A 6 -61.84 -15.45 -31.37
C VAL A 6 -60.40 -15.91 -31.52
N ILE A 7 -59.46 -14.99 -31.40
CA ILE A 7 -58.02 -15.33 -31.30
C ILE A 7 -57.72 -15.59 -29.82
N SER A 8 -57.45 -16.84 -29.50
CA SER A 8 -56.95 -17.27 -28.21
C SER A 8 -55.48 -16.90 -28.05
N TRP A 9 -55.16 -15.98 -27.15
CA TRP A 9 -53.81 -15.71 -26.72
C TRP A 9 -53.36 -16.76 -25.71
N ALA A 10 -52.49 -17.67 -26.16
CA ALA A 10 -51.77 -18.55 -25.24
C ALA A 10 -50.80 -17.69 -24.38
N SER A 11 -51.09 -17.62 -23.11
CA SER A 11 -50.23 -17.03 -22.08
C SER A 11 -48.98 -17.91 -21.99
N THR A 12 -47.86 -17.42 -22.56
CA THR A 12 -46.53 -17.96 -22.27
C THR A 12 -46.20 -17.59 -20.82
N ALA A 13 -46.19 -18.60 -19.95
CA ALA A 13 -45.70 -18.47 -18.59
C ALA A 13 -44.25 -17.89 -18.65
N ALA A 14 -44.12 -16.68 -18.22
CA ALA A 14 -42.79 -16.10 -17.98
C ALA A 14 -42.10 -17.01 -16.95
N SER A 15 -41.01 -17.65 -17.37
CA SER A 15 -40.06 -18.28 -16.47
C SER A 15 -39.67 -17.22 -15.43
N GLN A 16 -40.15 -17.40 -14.20
CA GLN A 16 -39.64 -16.63 -13.07
C GLN A 16 -38.18 -17.08 -12.92
N SER A 17 -37.27 -16.24 -13.41
CA SER A 17 -35.87 -16.38 -13.04
C SER A 17 -35.81 -16.34 -11.52
N GLN A 18 -35.42 -17.45 -10.92
CA GLN A 18 -35.13 -17.47 -9.50
C GLN A 18 -34.11 -16.35 -9.22
N PRO A 19 -34.30 -15.50 -8.19
CA PRO A 19 -33.34 -14.50 -7.85
C PRO A 19 -31.99 -15.20 -7.62
N TYR A 20 -30.98 -14.75 -8.33
CA TYR A 20 -29.59 -15.22 -8.18
C TYR A 20 -29.24 -15.13 -6.69
N PRO A 21 -28.88 -16.24 -6.00
CA PRO A 21 -28.49 -16.14 -4.60
C PRO A 21 -27.30 -15.16 -4.52
N GLY A 22 -27.38 -14.19 -3.62
CA GLY A 22 -26.28 -13.26 -3.39
C GLY A 22 -24.97 -14.03 -3.14
N PRO A 23 -23.78 -13.48 -3.45
CA PRO A 23 -22.50 -14.19 -3.42
C PRO A 23 -22.24 -14.93 -2.10
N GLY A 24 -22.75 -14.45 -0.97
CA GLY A 24 -22.60 -15.10 0.34
C GLY A 24 -23.46 -16.36 0.56
N GLN A 25 -24.33 -16.74 -0.39
CA GLN A 25 -25.26 -17.89 -0.26
C GLN A 25 -24.89 -19.06 -1.18
N SER A 26 -23.98 -18.90 -2.14
CA SER A 26 -23.62 -19.99 -3.07
C SER A 26 -22.71 -21.01 -2.38
N GLU A 27 -22.91 -22.29 -2.72
CA GLU A 27 -22.02 -23.36 -2.22
C GLU A 27 -20.57 -23.18 -2.69
N VAL A 28 -20.38 -22.65 -3.89
CA VAL A 28 -19.04 -22.34 -4.45
C VAL A 28 -18.35 -21.30 -3.58
N TYR A 29 -19.04 -20.23 -3.23
CA TYR A 29 -18.50 -19.21 -2.32
C TYR A 29 -18.06 -19.80 -0.98
N GLN A 30 -18.90 -20.61 -0.35
CA GLN A 30 -18.58 -21.21 0.96
C GLN A 30 -17.37 -22.15 0.89
N ARG A 31 -17.26 -22.96 -0.19
CA ARG A 31 -16.08 -23.81 -0.40
C ARG A 31 -14.80 -23.00 -0.60
N LEU A 32 -14.85 -21.97 -1.46
CA LEU A 32 -13.69 -21.10 -1.73
C LEU A 32 -13.30 -20.30 -0.50
N LEU A 33 -14.24 -19.71 0.23
CA LEU A 33 -13.94 -18.98 1.47
C LEU A 33 -13.21 -19.86 2.48
N LYS A 34 -13.67 -21.09 2.69
CA LYS A 34 -13.01 -22.05 3.58
C LYS A 34 -11.56 -22.35 3.16
N ILE A 35 -11.31 -22.46 1.86
CA ILE A 35 -9.95 -22.68 1.33
C ILE A 35 -9.11 -21.40 1.54
N ILE A 36 -9.65 -20.24 1.19
CA ILE A 36 -9.02 -18.93 1.30
C ILE A 36 -8.64 -18.61 2.76
N ASP A 37 -9.49 -18.93 3.71
CA ASP A 37 -9.21 -18.77 5.15
C ASP A 37 -8.00 -19.56 5.62
N GLY A 38 -7.75 -20.71 5.00
CA GLY A 38 -6.59 -21.55 5.29
C GLY A 38 -5.29 -21.10 4.65
N ILE A 39 -5.31 -20.15 3.69
CA ILE A 39 -4.09 -19.67 3.03
C ILE A 39 -3.33 -18.72 3.98
N PRO A 40 -2.06 -19.02 4.33
CA PRO A 40 -1.24 -18.05 5.05
C PRO A 40 -0.94 -16.86 4.15
N ILE A 41 -0.99 -15.65 4.70
CA ILE A 41 -0.83 -14.41 3.96
C ILE A 41 0.63 -13.96 3.98
N PHE A 42 1.13 -13.49 2.84
CA PHE A 42 2.28 -12.59 2.73
C PHE A 42 1.76 -11.18 2.49
N ASP A 43 1.76 -10.35 3.53
CA ASP A 43 1.31 -8.96 3.46
C ASP A 43 2.40 -8.09 2.82
N ASN A 44 2.11 -7.56 1.63
CA ASN A 44 3.06 -6.82 0.81
C ASN A 44 3.36 -5.42 1.35
N HIS A 45 2.45 -4.81 2.10
CA HIS A 45 2.57 -3.41 2.51
C HIS A 45 1.79 -3.10 3.78
N GLY A 46 2.46 -2.47 4.73
CA GLY A 46 1.87 -1.91 5.94
C GLY A 46 2.89 -1.11 6.73
N HIS A 47 2.40 -0.31 7.67
CA HIS A 47 3.17 0.51 8.61
C HIS A 47 2.95 0.01 10.05
N PRO A 48 3.34 -1.25 10.37
CA PRO A 48 3.09 -1.82 11.68
C PRO A 48 3.85 -1.05 12.76
N GLY A 49 3.19 -0.80 13.88
CA GLY A 49 3.81 -0.13 15.01
C GLY A 49 2.80 0.35 16.02
N TYR A 50 3.31 0.89 17.11
CA TYR A 50 2.51 1.56 18.11
C TYR A 50 2.23 3.00 17.70
N ALA A 51 1.11 3.57 18.15
CA ALA A 51 0.70 4.94 17.81
C ALA A 51 1.69 6.02 18.30
N ASP A 52 2.47 5.71 19.32
CA ASP A 52 3.50 6.59 19.91
C ASP A 52 4.91 6.36 19.31
N ASP A 53 5.06 5.43 18.38
CA ASP A 53 6.35 5.16 17.72
C ASP A 53 6.58 6.13 16.55
N ALA A 54 7.53 7.02 16.70
CA ALA A 54 7.86 8.05 15.72
C ALA A 54 8.49 7.51 14.41
N ASP A 55 8.93 6.26 14.40
CA ASP A 55 9.55 5.62 13.23
C ASP A 55 8.54 4.80 12.40
N VAL A 56 7.24 4.87 12.68
CA VAL A 56 6.18 4.17 11.92
C VAL A 56 6.15 4.64 10.48
N ASP A 57 6.23 5.95 10.28
CA ASP A 57 6.19 6.58 8.96
C ASP A 57 7.16 7.76 8.91
N GLN A 58 7.57 8.13 7.69
CA GLN A 58 8.32 9.36 7.45
C GLN A 58 7.43 10.61 7.41
N LEU A 59 6.15 10.44 7.06
CA LEU A 59 5.19 11.54 6.95
C LEU A 59 4.27 11.56 8.18
N PRO A 60 4.05 12.73 8.80
CA PRO A 60 3.11 12.83 9.90
C PRO A 60 1.69 12.66 9.39
N SER A 61 0.84 12.03 10.19
CA SER A 61 -0.59 11.98 9.91
C SER A 61 -1.19 13.38 9.78
N PRO A 62 -2.07 13.62 8.79
CA PRO A 62 -2.75 14.90 8.66
C PRO A 62 -3.56 15.23 9.93
N GLN A 63 -3.54 16.48 10.36
CA GLN A 63 -4.41 16.93 11.44
C GLN A 63 -5.87 16.94 10.96
N ASN A 64 -6.75 16.31 11.74
CA ASN A 64 -8.20 16.24 11.45
C ASN A 64 -8.52 15.76 10.01
N PRO A 65 -8.07 14.58 9.58
CA PRO A 65 -8.41 14.07 8.28
C PRO A 65 -9.91 13.82 8.17
N ASN A 66 -10.51 14.15 7.02
CA ASN A 66 -11.86 13.71 6.72
C ASN A 66 -11.82 12.23 6.33
N LEU A 67 -12.03 11.36 7.30
CA LEU A 67 -11.98 9.92 7.10
C LEU A 67 -13.20 9.43 6.31
N SER A 68 -12.98 8.41 5.47
CA SER A 68 -14.06 7.68 4.80
C SER A 68 -14.99 7.04 5.84
N LEU A 69 -16.24 6.75 5.46
CA LEU A 69 -17.22 6.15 6.36
C LEU A 69 -16.64 4.92 7.09
N ARG A 70 -15.92 4.07 6.39
CA ARG A 70 -15.43 2.81 6.91
C ARG A 70 -14.23 2.95 7.86
N ALA A 71 -13.45 4.02 7.71
CA ALA A 71 -12.30 4.31 8.57
C ALA A 71 -12.67 5.15 9.82
N ARG A 72 -13.96 5.37 10.08
CA ARG A 72 -14.41 6.11 11.26
C ARG A 72 -14.58 5.19 12.46
N GLU A 73 -14.41 5.73 13.65
CA GLU A 73 -14.52 4.98 14.91
C GLU A 73 -15.90 4.35 15.15
N ASP A 74 -16.97 4.90 14.54
CA ASP A 74 -18.32 4.34 14.61
C ASP A 74 -18.58 3.18 13.65
N ASN A 75 -17.58 2.76 12.87
CA ASN A 75 -17.70 1.60 12.00
C ASN A 75 -17.90 0.31 12.82
N PRO A 76 -19.02 -0.43 12.65
CA PRO A 76 -19.27 -1.68 13.39
C PRO A 76 -18.24 -2.79 13.12
N GLU A 77 -17.52 -2.74 11.99
CA GLU A 77 -16.46 -3.71 11.68
C GLU A 77 -15.25 -3.55 12.62
N LEU A 78 -14.96 -2.33 13.11
CA LEU A 78 -13.92 -2.10 14.11
C LEU A 78 -14.28 -2.72 15.46
N ILE A 79 -15.57 -2.70 15.83
CA ILE A 79 -16.07 -3.42 17.01
C ILE A 79 -15.89 -4.93 16.82
N ALA A 80 -16.17 -5.44 15.61
CA ALA A 80 -15.96 -6.86 15.29
C ALA A 80 -14.46 -7.22 15.37
N ALA A 81 -13.56 -6.38 14.86
CA ALA A 81 -12.12 -6.52 14.98
C ALA A 81 -11.67 -6.57 16.45
N ALA A 82 -12.13 -5.61 17.26
CA ALA A 82 -11.81 -5.55 18.68
C ALA A 82 -12.30 -6.79 19.45
N LYS A 83 -13.49 -7.32 19.12
CA LYS A 83 -14.01 -8.57 19.68
C LYS A 83 -13.16 -9.77 19.29
N ALA A 84 -12.82 -9.89 18.02
CA ALA A 84 -12.02 -11.00 17.50
C ALA A 84 -10.59 -11.00 18.05
N LEU A 85 -9.96 -9.83 18.09
CA LEU A 85 -8.57 -9.69 18.52
C LEU A 85 -8.41 -9.73 20.05
N TRP A 86 -9.30 -9.06 20.79
CA TRP A 86 -9.08 -8.76 22.20
C TRP A 86 -10.14 -9.33 23.14
N GLY A 87 -11.23 -9.90 22.61
CA GLY A 87 -12.38 -10.31 23.40
C GLY A 87 -13.16 -9.10 23.95
N TYR A 88 -13.22 -8.02 23.18
CA TYR A 88 -13.92 -6.79 23.52
C TYR A 88 -15.39 -7.05 23.89
N PRO A 89 -15.86 -6.69 25.10
CA PRO A 89 -17.17 -7.13 25.56
C PRO A 89 -18.34 -6.24 25.13
N TYR A 90 -18.06 -5.04 24.60
CA TYR A 90 -19.08 -4.05 24.32
C TYR A 90 -19.57 -4.07 22.87
N GLY A 91 -20.65 -3.34 22.59
CA GLY A 91 -21.24 -3.21 21.26
C GLY A 91 -21.01 -1.83 20.61
N ASP A 92 -20.23 -0.97 21.25
CA ASP A 92 -19.90 0.39 20.79
C ASP A 92 -18.48 0.78 21.21
N LEU A 93 -17.99 1.92 20.71
CA LEU A 93 -16.70 2.53 21.06
C LEU A 93 -16.92 3.89 21.71
N THR A 94 -17.79 3.96 22.73
CA THR A 94 -17.89 5.17 23.57
C THR A 94 -16.56 5.42 24.28
N ALA A 95 -16.27 6.67 24.61
CA ALA A 95 -15.01 7.06 25.28
C ALA A 95 -14.72 6.28 26.60
N GLU A 96 -15.75 5.71 27.25
CA GLU A 96 -15.60 4.85 28.42
C GLU A 96 -15.17 3.43 27.99
N HIS A 97 -15.81 2.87 26.97
CA HIS A 97 -15.54 1.53 26.48
C HIS A 97 -14.20 1.48 25.71
N GLU A 98 -13.83 2.56 25.03
CA GLU A 98 -12.53 2.72 24.38
C GLU A 98 -11.37 2.58 25.40
N LYS A 99 -11.50 3.15 26.60
CA LYS A 99 -10.48 3.01 27.67
C LYS A 99 -10.23 1.56 28.05
N TRP A 100 -11.27 0.72 28.04
CA TRP A 100 -11.09 -0.71 28.26
C TRP A 100 -10.20 -1.35 27.18
N LEU A 101 -10.43 -0.99 25.90
CA LEU A 101 -9.66 -1.52 24.79
C LEU A 101 -8.19 -1.08 24.87
N VAL A 102 -7.94 0.21 25.09
CA VAL A 102 -6.59 0.76 25.27
C VAL A 102 -5.86 0.09 26.44
N GLN A 103 -6.53 -0.07 27.60
CA GLN A 103 -5.95 -0.75 28.76
C GLN A 103 -5.64 -2.22 28.44
N LYS A 104 -6.56 -2.93 27.76
CA LYS A 104 -6.38 -4.33 27.38
C LYS A 104 -5.19 -4.52 26.44
N LYS A 105 -5.04 -3.64 25.46
CA LYS A 105 -3.88 -3.64 24.55
C LYS A 105 -2.59 -3.37 25.31
N ALA A 106 -2.57 -2.39 26.23
CA ALA A 106 -1.41 -2.09 27.06
C ALA A 106 -0.99 -3.27 27.96
N GLU A 107 -1.94 -3.96 28.61
CA GLU A 107 -1.67 -5.18 29.39
C GLU A 107 -1.05 -6.29 28.52
N LEU A 108 -1.58 -6.50 27.30
CA LEU A 108 -1.05 -7.51 26.40
C LEU A 108 0.35 -7.15 25.89
N LYS A 109 0.59 -5.88 25.55
CA LYS A 109 1.94 -5.37 25.18
C LYS A 109 2.94 -5.63 26.30
N GLN A 110 2.59 -5.32 27.54
CA GLN A 110 3.45 -5.56 28.70
C GLN A 110 3.74 -7.06 28.92
N ASN A 111 2.72 -7.93 28.80
CA ASN A 111 2.85 -9.36 29.04
C ASN A 111 3.60 -10.10 27.94
N LEU A 112 3.47 -9.67 26.68
CA LEU A 112 4.00 -10.36 25.52
C LEU A 112 5.34 -9.79 25.06
N GLY A 113 5.61 -8.50 25.36
CA GLY A 113 6.80 -7.81 24.87
C GLY A 113 6.96 -7.94 23.36
N ASP A 114 8.13 -8.34 22.89
CA ASP A 114 8.45 -8.48 21.46
C ASP A 114 7.59 -9.52 20.71
N ARG A 115 6.82 -10.36 21.43
CA ARG A 115 5.90 -11.32 20.80
C ARG A 115 4.50 -10.76 20.54
N TYR A 116 4.24 -9.51 20.88
CA TYR A 116 2.91 -8.91 20.72
C TYR A 116 2.42 -8.93 19.29
N PHE A 117 3.23 -8.40 18.38
CA PHE A 117 2.89 -8.38 16.96
C PHE A 117 2.95 -9.77 16.31
N ASP A 118 3.85 -10.66 16.74
CA ASP A 118 3.86 -12.05 16.26
C ASP A 118 2.53 -12.76 16.57
N GLN A 119 2.00 -12.60 17.80
CA GLN A 119 0.70 -13.17 18.16
C GLN A 119 -0.47 -12.52 17.40
N LEU A 120 -0.37 -11.23 17.10
CA LEU A 120 -1.34 -10.56 16.24
C LEU A 120 -1.37 -11.19 14.85
N LEU A 121 -0.21 -11.35 14.21
CA LEU A 121 -0.10 -11.97 12.89
C LEU A 121 -0.65 -13.41 12.88
N ASP A 122 -0.43 -14.17 13.96
CA ASP A 122 -1.01 -15.52 14.11
C ASP A 122 -2.54 -15.48 14.12
N LYS A 123 -3.16 -14.51 14.81
CA LYS A 123 -4.63 -14.38 14.88
C LYS A 123 -5.27 -14.06 13.52
N VAL A 124 -4.57 -13.35 12.65
CA VAL A 124 -5.07 -12.98 11.32
C VAL A 124 -4.50 -13.86 10.20
N ASN A 125 -3.71 -14.90 10.56
CA ASN A 125 -3.06 -15.82 9.63
C ASN A 125 -2.16 -15.11 8.59
N ILE A 126 -1.41 -14.09 9.03
CA ILE A 126 -0.34 -13.48 8.24
C ILE A 126 0.97 -14.17 8.59
N GLN A 127 1.61 -14.83 7.63
CA GLN A 127 2.90 -15.51 7.80
C GLN A 127 4.06 -14.52 7.82
N THR A 128 4.05 -13.57 6.91
CA THR A 128 5.08 -12.54 6.75
C THR A 128 4.40 -11.23 6.42
N ALA A 129 4.86 -10.13 7.01
CA ALA A 129 4.42 -8.78 6.68
C ALA A 129 5.60 -7.90 6.27
N ILE A 130 5.42 -7.11 5.24
CA ILE A 130 6.33 -6.02 4.92
C ILE A 130 6.04 -4.87 5.89
N ALA A 131 7.09 -4.42 6.57
CA ALA A 131 7.07 -3.25 7.43
C ALA A 131 7.72 -2.08 6.70
N ASN A 132 6.89 -1.19 6.17
CA ASN A 132 7.35 0.07 5.60
C ASN A 132 7.53 1.08 6.72
N ARG A 133 8.77 1.35 7.10
CA ARG A 133 9.12 2.12 8.29
C ARG A 133 10.40 2.92 8.10
N VAL A 134 10.56 3.97 8.90
CA VAL A 134 11.82 4.72 8.99
C VAL A 134 12.94 3.84 9.55
N ALA A 135 12.64 3.05 10.60
CA ALA A 135 13.53 2.04 11.17
C ALA A 135 12.75 0.89 11.77
N MET A 136 13.40 -0.28 11.86
CA MET A 136 12.83 -1.47 12.47
C MET A 136 13.03 -1.46 13.98
N PRO A 137 11.95 -1.47 14.77
CA PRO A 137 12.05 -1.57 16.22
C PRO A 137 12.27 -3.04 16.66
N PRO A 138 12.80 -3.28 17.87
CA PRO A 138 13.02 -4.63 18.38
C PRO A 138 11.74 -5.48 18.48
N TYR A 139 10.59 -4.84 18.71
CA TYR A 139 9.30 -5.53 18.85
C TYR A 139 8.69 -6.02 17.54
N LEU A 140 9.30 -5.71 16.38
CA LEU A 140 8.96 -6.30 15.08
C LEU A 140 10.04 -7.31 14.68
N GLY A 141 9.83 -8.56 15.03
CA GLY A 141 10.82 -9.62 14.82
C GLY A 141 11.09 -9.91 13.33
N HIS A 142 12.36 -9.92 12.93
CA HIS A 142 12.81 -10.11 11.54
C HIS A 142 12.36 -11.42 10.88
N LYS A 143 11.88 -12.39 11.63
CA LYS A 143 11.32 -13.64 11.08
C LYS A 143 9.94 -13.43 10.45
N ARG A 144 9.18 -12.51 10.99
CA ARG A 144 7.79 -12.23 10.58
C ARG A 144 7.67 -10.93 9.80
N PHE A 145 8.51 -9.93 10.12
CA PHE A 145 8.51 -8.62 9.50
C PHE A 145 9.76 -8.41 8.66
N ARG A 146 9.59 -7.93 7.41
CA ARG A 146 10.66 -7.55 6.51
C ARG A 146 10.62 -6.07 6.23
N TRP A 147 11.76 -5.44 6.25
CA TRP A 147 11.85 -3.99 6.17
C TRP A 147 11.89 -3.47 4.74
N VAL A 148 11.01 -2.51 4.44
CA VAL A 148 11.07 -1.64 3.26
C VAL A 148 11.26 -0.21 3.76
N PHE A 149 12.33 0.48 3.33
CA PHE A 149 12.71 1.78 3.86
C PHE A 149 12.40 2.91 2.89
N PHE A 150 12.16 4.11 3.44
CA PHE A 150 11.79 5.29 2.68
C PHE A 150 12.98 5.90 1.95
N CYS A 151 12.75 6.34 0.69
CA CYS A 151 13.76 7.01 -0.13
C CYS A 151 13.38 8.44 -0.53
N ASP A 152 12.19 8.90 -0.18
CA ASP A 152 11.71 10.25 -0.57
C ASP A 152 12.62 11.35 -0.07
N ALA A 153 13.20 11.23 1.13
CA ALA A 153 14.09 12.21 1.71
C ALA A 153 15.26 12.58 0.81
N PHE A 154 15.75 11.64 0.01
CA PHE A 154 16.83 11.91 -0.95
C PHE A 154 16.41 12.85 -2.09
N LEU A 155 15.12 12.95 -2.38
CA LEU A 155 14.59 13.86 -3.40
C LEU A 155 14.55 15.33 -2.92
N PHE A 156 14.70 15.55 -1.60
CA PHE A 156 14.52 16.86 -0.97
C PHE A 156 15.75 17.37 -0.20
N PRO A 157 16.97 17.42 -0.83
CA PRO A 157 18.17 17.85 -0.12
C PRO A 157 18.21 19.36 0.16
N PHE A 158 17.39 20.15 -0.52
CA PHE A 158 17.36 21.60 -0.38
C PHE A 158 16.17 22.06 0.44
N GLU A 159 16.19 23.33 0.87
CA GLU A 159 15.05 23.96 1.53
C GLU A 159 13.82 23.99 0.59
N ILE A 160 12.62 23.75 1.12
CA ILE A 160 11.40 23.54 0.33
C ILE A 160 10.28 24.55 0.65
N LYS A 161 10.64 25.78 1.01
CA LYS A 161 9.67 26.85 1.31
C LYS A 161 8.61 27.06 0.22
N GLU A 162 9.00 26.97 -1.05
CA GLU A 162 8.06 27.14 -2.16
C GLU A 162 7.06 25.98 -2.28
N TYR A 163 7.43 24.78 -1.84
CA TYR A 163 6.49 23.65 -1.71
C TYR A 163 5.46 23.93 -0.63
N ALA A 164 5.92 24.31 0.56
CA ALA A 164 5.05 24.63 1.68
C ALA A 164 4.10 25.81 1.37
N ALA A 165 4.55 26.77 0.55
CA ALA A 165 3.74 27.91 0.14
C ALA A 165 2.57 27.54 -0.80
N GLN A 166 2.66 26.43 -1.54
CA GLN A 166 1.60 25.98 -2.46
C GLN A 166 0.37 25.45 -1.73
N ASN A 167 0.60 24.78 -0.60
CA ASN A 167 -0.45 24.29 0.25
C ASN A 167 0.04 24.27 1.71
N PRO A 168 -0.63 24.99 2.63
CA PRO A 168 -0.24 25.04 4.05
C PRO A 168 -0.11 23.65 4.70
N ASP A 169 -0.91 22.68 4.25
CA ASP A 169 -0.86 21.32 4.77
C ASP A 169 0.47 20.61 4.44
N LEU A 170 1.14 20.98 3.35
CA LEU A 170 2.47 20.48 3.01
C LEU A 170 3.56 20.96 3.98
N ALA A 171 3.32 22.05 4.69
CA ALA A 171 4.28 22.56 5.67
C ALA A 171 4.62 21.54 6.77
N VAL A 172 3.72 20.59 7.04
CA VAL A 172 3.91 19.53 8.04
C VAL A 172 4.87 18.46 7.53
N PHE A 173 4.86 18.15 6.23
CA PHE A 173 5.70 17.08 5.64
C PHE A 173 7.15 17.51 5.39
N VAL A 174 7.36 18.80 5.19
CA VAL A 174 8.69 19.36 4.90
C VAL A 174 9.70 19.05 6.00
N PRO A 175 9.41 19.32 7.30
CA PRO A 175 10.32 19.00 8.38
C PRO A 175 10.59 17.50 8.52
N ALA A 176 9.58 16.66 8.33
CA ALA A 176 9.71 15.20 8.45
C ALA A 176 10.68 14.63 7.40
N SER A 177 10.54 15.04 6.13
CA SER A 177 11.45 14.65 5.06
C SER A 177 12.89 15.12 5.31
N GLN A 178 13.07 16.35 5.82
CA GLN A 178 14.39 16.87 6.20
C GLN A 178 14.99 16.13 7.39
N ASN A 179 14.19 15.78 8.40
CA ASN A 179 14.64 14.99 9.55
C ASN A 179 15.14 13.61 9.11
N LEU A 180 14.45 12.95 8.18
CA LEU A 180 14.91 11.68 7.65
C LEU A 180 16.20 11.82 6.86
N LEU A 181 16.35 12.86 6.04
CA LEU A 181 17.60 13.14 5.34
C LEU A 181 18.77 13.37 6.31
N HIS A 182 18.55 14.16 7.38
CA HIS A 182 19.56 14.36 8.41
C HIS A 182 19.91 13.06 9.14
N ARG A 183 18.95 12.18 9.39
CA ARG A 183 19.21 10.86 9.96
C ARG A 183 20.11 10.03 9.04
N TYR A 184 19.86 10.00 7.73
CA TYR A 184 20.72 9.33 6.76
C TYR A 184 22.11 9.97 6.66
N MET A 185 22.20 11.31 6.69
CA MET A 185 23.50 12.00 6.72
C MET A 185 24.30 11.63 7.98
N HIS A 186 23.65 11.56 9.14
CA HIS A 186 24.30 11.14 10.38
C HIS A 186 24.78 9.68 10.31
N GLN A 187 24.02 8.81 9.67
CA GLN A 187 24.39 7.39 9.44
C GLN A 187 25.68 7.27 8.61
N ASP A 188 25.92 8.15 7.64
CA ASP A 188 27.18 8.24 6.86
C ASP A 188 28.20 9.23 7.45
N ASN A 189 28.03 9.70 8.69
CA ASN A 189 28.88 10.67 9.38
C ASN A 189 29.04 12.02 8.64
N LEU A 190 28.04 12.44 7.90
CA LEU A 190 28.01 13.72 7.20
C LEU A 190 27.37 14.81 8.07
N SER A 191 28.07 15.92 8.30
CA SER A 191 27.52 17.10 8.98
C SER A 191 26.90 18.12 8.03
N THR A 192 27.22 18.06 6.74
CA THR A 192 26.70 18.92 5.68
C THR A 192 26.51 18.12 4.40
N LEU A 193 25.68 18.61 3.49
CA LEU A 193 25.56 18.02 2.16
C LEU A 193 26.91 17.97 1.45
N PRO A 194 27.19 16.92 0.66
CA PRO A 194 28.36 16.83 -0.21
C PRO A 194 28.49 18.04 -1.13
N ALA A 195 29.72 18.42 -1.46
CA ALA A 195 30.01 19.67 -2.19
C ALA A 195 29.50 19.64 -3.66
N ASP A 196 29.32 18.48 -4.23
CA ASP A 196 28.87 18.31 -5.61
C ASP A 196 27.88 17.13 -5.73
N LEU A 197 27.22 17.05 -6.88
CA LEU A 197 26.26 15.99 -7.17
C LEU A 197 26.89 14.57 -7.10
N GLY A 198 28.15 14.44 -7.50
CA GLY A 198 28.84 13.14 -7.46
C GLY A 198 28.93 12.59 -6.04
N GLY A 199 29.40 13.41 -5.11
CA GLY A 199 29.44 13.09 -3.69
C GLY A 199 28.06 12.85 -3.09
N TYR A 200 27.03 13.59 -3.52
CA TYR A 200 25.66 13.36 -3.07
C TYR A 200 25.12 11.99 -3.54
N LEU A 201 25.32 11.63 -4.80
CA LEU A 201 24.91 10.32 -5.32
C LEU A 201 25.67 9.16 -4.65
N GLU A 202 26.95 9.34 -4.34
CA GLU A 202 27.73 8.36 -3.57
C GLU A 202 27.16 8.16 -2.16
N PHE A 203 26.84 9.26 -1.48
CA PHE A 203 26.16 9.22 -0.18
C PHE A 203 24.83 8.43 -0.26
N VAL A 204 23.97 8.75 -1.23
CA VAL A 204 22.71 8.02 -1.45
C VAL A 204 22.95 6.53 -1.64
N SER A 205 23.88 6.14 -2.52
CA SER A 205 24.21 4.72 -2.76
C SER A 205 24.74 4.02 -1.51
N LYS A 206 25.55 4.70 -0.68
CA LYS A 206 26.05 4.16 0.59
C LYS A 206 24.92 3.85 1.56
N ILE A 207 23.93 4.74 1.69
CA ILE A 207 22.77 4.53 2.57
C ILE A 207 21.92 3.36 2.08
N LEU A 208 21.65 3.26 0.76
CA LEU A 208 20.91 2.11 0.21
C LEU A 208 21.61 0.79 0.56
N VAL A 209 22.93 0.72 0.39
CA VAL A 209 23.74 -0.47 0.73
C VAL A 209 23.72 -0.75 2.23
N ALA A 210 23.83 0.28 3.08
CA ALA A 210 23.79 0.12 4.52
C ALA A 210 22.44 -0.44 4.97
N ASN A 211 21.33 0.15 4.52
CA ASN A 211 19.98 -0.30 4.87
C ASN A 211 19.70 -1.72 4.37
N GLN A 212 20.17 -2.10 3.16
CA GLN A 212 20.05 -3.47 2.69
C GLN A 212 20.83 -4.45 3.58
N ARG A 213 22.03 -4.09 4.06
CA ARG A 213 22.80 -4.91 5.00
C ARG A 213 22.13 -5.05 6.36
N GLU A 214 21.37 -4.06 6.78
CA GLU A 214 20.55 -4.07 8.00
C GLU A 214 19.24 -4.85 7.84
N GLY A 215 19.02 -5.47 6.69
CA GLY A 215 17.86 -6.33 6.43
C GLY A 215 16.76 -5.67 5.59
N GLY A 216 17.01 -4.51 4.99
CA GLY A 216 16.10 -3.89 4.04
C GLY A 216 15.93 -4.75 2.79
N VAL A 217 14.68 -5.04 2.41
CA VAL A 217 14.33 -5.90 1.28
C VAL A 217 13.71 -5.14 0.11
N GLY A 218 13.50 -3.85 0.23
CA GLY A 218 12.93 -2.98 -0.79
C GLY A 218 12.99 -1.52 -0.38
N ILE A 219 12.63 -0.63 -1.29
CA ILE A 219 12.54 0.82 -1.06
C ILE A 219 11.12 1.31 -1.30
N LYS A 220 10.74 2.39 -0.62
CA LYS A 220 9.42 3.04 -0.72
C LYS A 220 9.54 4.48 -1.13
N PHE A 221 8.60 4.90 -1.97
CA PHE A 221 8.30 6.29 -2.27
C PHE A 221 6.86 6.66 -1.91
N GLU A 222 6.71 7.74 -1.15
CA GLU A 222 5.45 8.43 -0.84
C GLU A 222 5.36 9.79 -1.53
N VAL A 223 6.26 10.03 -2.46
CA VAL A 223 6.41 11.30 -3.16
C VAL A 223 5.13 11.82 -3.83
N ALA A 224 4.14 10.94 -4.07
CA ALA A 224 2.81 11.31 -4.55
C ALA A 224 2.10 12.33 -3.65
N TYR A 225 2.41 12.35 -2.35
CA TYR A 225 1.92 13.36 -1.41
C TYR A 225 2.57 14.72 -1.60
N LEU A 226 3.77 14.76 -2.15
CA LEU A 226 4.61 15.97 -2.22
C LEU A 226 4.65 16.58 -3.62
N ARG A 227 4.49 15.75 -4.67
CA ARG A 227 4.49 16.19 -6.08
C ARG A 227 3.78 15.18 -6.99
N PRO A 228 3.41 15.60 -8.22
CA PRO A 228 2.92 14.65 -9.22
C PRO A 228 3.96 13.57 -9.56
N LEU A 229 3.48 12.35 -9.85
CA LEU A 229 4.31 11.20 -10.27
C LEU A 229 4.82 11.28 -11.72
N SER A 230 4.57 12.37 -12.41
CA SER A 230 5.14 12.62 -13.74
C SER A 230 6.59 13.10 -13.59
N PHE A 231 7.54 12.21 -13.85
CA PHE A 231 8.98 12.49 -13.79
C PHE A 231 9.56 12.66 -15.19
N GLY A 232 10.25 13.77 -15.43
CA GLY A 232 11.00 14.03 -16.65
C GLY A 232 12.26 13.17 -16.77
N ASP A 233 13.09 13.43 -17.80
CA ASP A 233 14.36 12.72 -18.03
C ASP A 233 15.52 13.72 -18.21
N PRO A 234 15.88 14.49 -17.17
CA PRO A 234 16.97 15.44 -17.26
C PRO A 234 18.33 14.74 -17.29
N SER A 235 19.28 15.38 -17.96
CA SER A 235 20.66 14.90 -17.99
C SER A 235 21.36 15.10 -16.65
N ARG A 236 22.41 14.30 -16.41
CA ARG A 236 23.30 14.48 -15.24
C ARG A 236 23.89 15.90 -15.16
N ALA A 237 24.19 16.51 -16.31
CA ALA A 237 24.73 17.87 -16.36
C ALA A 237 23.73 18.92 -15.86
N GLN A 238 22.44 18.78 -16.22
CA GLN A 238 21.37 19.66 -15.72
C GLN A 238 21.21 19.50 -14.20
N ALA A 239 21.14 18.26 -13.71
CA ALA A 239 21.05 18.00 -12.27
C ALA A 239 22.27 18.52 -11.51
N ALA A 240 23.48 18.38 -12.05
CA ALA A 240 24.71 18.88 -11.44
C ALA A 240 24.74 20.40 -11.37
N ALA A 241 24.27 21.09 -12.41
CA ALA A 241 24.18 22.54 -12.43
C ALA A 241 23.22 23.07 -11.36
N ILE A 242 22.05 22.41 -11.20
CA ILE A 242 21.06 22.74 -10.17
C ILE A 242 21.64 22.48 -8.78
N TYR A 243 22.27 21.32 -8.56
CA TYR A 243 22.90 21.00 -7.27
C TYR A 243 23.97 22.03 -6.87
N ALA A 244 24.88 22.33 -7.78
CA ALA A 244 25.93 23.32 -7.55
C ALA A 244 25.40 24.72 -7.21
N LYS A 245 24.24 25.09 -7.80
CA LYS A 245 23.60 26.39 -7.56
C LYS A 245 22.97 26.45 -6.17
N TYR A 246 22.39 25.35 -5.64
CA TYR A 246 21.50 25.40 -4.49
C TYR A 246 22.01 24.70 -3.21
N TYR A 247 23.07 23.89 -3.26
CA TYR A 247 23.48 23.10 -2.09
C TYR A 247 23.94 23.97 -0.87
N LYS A 248 24.20 25.27 -1.04
CA LYS A 248 24.50 26.24 0.03
C LYS A 248 23.76 27.58 -0.14
N ALA A 249 22.73 27.63 -0.96
CA ALA A 249 22.05 28.84 -1.34
C ALA A 249 20.57 28.85 -0.94
N ALA A 250 19.86 29.92 -1.36
CA ALA A 250 18.42 30.01 -1.25
C ALA A 250 17.72 28.83 -1.95
N PRO A 251 16.46 28.48 -1.56
CA PRO A 251 15.74 27.36 -2.14
C PRO A 251 15.59 27.50 -3.65
N PRO A 252 15.59 26.37 -4.40
CA PRO A 252 15.37 26.38 -5.83
C PRO A 252 13.96 26.85 -6.18
N THR A 253 13.78 27.36 -7.39
CA THR A 253 12.45 27.48 -7.97
C THR A 253 11.81 26.10 -8.09
N LEU A 254 10.48 26.03 -8.04
CA LEU A 254 9.77 24.76 -8.13
C LEU A 254 10.13 23.97 -9.39
N SER A 255 10.27 24.65 -10.54
CA SER A 255 10.62 24.02 -11.81
C SER A 255 12.03 23.40 -11.80
N GLU A 256 13.02 24.11 -11.26
CA GLU A 256 14.39 23.58 -11.13
C GLU A 256 14.42 22.44 -10.12
N TYR A 257 13.63 22.54 -9.05
CA TYR A 257 13.56 21.46 -8.06
C TYR A 257 12.93 20.20 -8.64
N TYR A 258 11.83 20.30 -9.38
CA TYR A 258 11.25 19.15 -10.09
C TYR A 258 12.27 18.52 -11.05
N THR A 259 12.98 19.33 -11.83
CA THR A 259 14.04 18.83 -12.72
C THR A 259 15.11 18.05 -11.94
N PHE A 260 15.52 18.55 -10.79
CA PHE A 260 16.51 17.87 -9.95
C PHE A 260 15.97 16.57 -9.36
N GLN A 261 14.74 16.59 -8.83
CA GLN A 261 14.07 15.41 -8.28
C GLN A 261 13.83 14.34 -9.35
N ASP A 262 13.50 14.73 -10.59
CA ASP A 262 13.34 13.82 -11.71
C ASP A 262 14.61 13.00 -11.96
N TYR A 263 15.76 13.65 -11.89
CA TYR A 263 17.06 12.99 -12.01
C TYR A 263 17.32 12.03 -10.84
N LEU A 264 17.09 12.48 -9.62
CA LEU A 264 17.34 11.66 -8.41
C LEU A 264 16.41 10.46 -8.35
N PHE A 265 15.13 10.62 -8.68
CA PHE A 265 14.19 9.51 -8.72
C PHE A 265 14.67 8.43 -9.69
N ARG A 266 15.06 8.82 -10.90
CA ARG A 266 15.61 7.90 -11.91
C ARG A 266 16.92 7.25 -11.46
N PHE A 267 17.79 7.97 -10.77
CA PHE A 267 19.00 7.42 -10.18
C PHE A 267 18.68 6.35 -9.12
N LEU A 268 17.74 6.62 -8.21
CA LEU A 268 17.30 5.67 -7.19
C LEU A 268 16.69 4.40 -7.78
N LEU A 269 15.91 4.53 -8.85
CA LEU A 269 15.35 3.36 -9.56
C LEU A 269 16.45 2.49 -10.20
N MET A 270 17.49 3.09 -10.76
CA MET A 270 18.63 2.33 -11.30
C MET A 270 19.42 1.62 -10.19
N GLU A 271 19.68 2.29 -9.08
CA GLU A 271 20.34 1.68 -7.91
C GLU A 271 19.51 0.54 -7.33
N ALA A 272 18.19 0.71 -7.18
CA ALA A 272 17.28 -0.32 -6.74
C ALA A 272 17.34 -1.57 -7.66
N GLY A 273 17.28 -1.37 -8.98
CA GLY A 273 17.43 -2.45 -9.96
C GLY A 273 18.79 -3.17 -9.86
N ARG A 274 19.88 -2.42 -9.70
CA ARG A 274 21.22 -2.98 -9.50
C ARG A 274 21.35 -3.81 -8.23
N MET A 275 20.64 -3.41 -7.19
CA MET A 275 20.65 -4.06 -5.87
C MET A 275 19.56 -5.14 -5.73
N HIS A 276 18.73 -5.35 -6.75
CA HIS A 276 17.54 -6.21 -6.70
C HIS A 276 16.57 -5.87 -5.56
N LEU A 277 16.41 -4.59 -5.26
CA LEU A 277 15.43 -4.09 -4.30
C LEU A 277 14.15 -3.71 -5.04
N PRO A 278 13.00 -4.36 -4.78
CA PRO A 278 11.70 -3.91 -5.25
C PRO A 278 11.42 -2.47 -4.82
N VAL A 279 10.74 -1.73 -5.69
CA VAL A 279 10.36 -0.33 -5.47
C VAL A 279 8.87 -0.24 -5.26
N GLN A 280 8.45 0.06 -4.05
CA GLN A 280 7.07 0.39 -3.73
C GLN A 280 6.84 1.89 -4.00
N ILE A 281 5.77 2.21 -4.71
CA ILE A 281 5.40 3.60 -5.02
C ILE A 281 3.96 3.81 -4.61
N HIS A 282 3.73 4.74 -3.67
CA HIS A 282 2.38 5.20 -3.33
C HIS A 282 1.71 5.80 -4.58
N THR A 283 0.50 5.33 -4.90
CA THR A 283 -0.26 5.82 -6.04
C THR A 283 -1.69 6.15 -5.67
N ALA A 284 -2.23 7.16 -6.31
CA ALA A 284 -3.60 7.63 -6.34
C ALA A 284 -4.22 7.91 -4.95
N VAL A 285 -5.00 6.99 -4.37
CA VAL A 285 -5.71 7.26 -3.12
C VAL A 285 -4.79 7.75 -2.00
N GLY A 286 -5.19 8.82 -1.31
CA GLY A 286 -4.40 9.42 -0.23
C GLY A 286 -5.29 10.26 0.69
N ILE A 287 -4.75 10.69 1.82
CA ILE A 287 -5.45 11.43 2.86
C ILE A 287 -4.94 12.87 2.93
N GLY A 288 -5.83 13.81 3.18
CA GLY A 288 -5.54 15.22 3.40
C GLY A 288 -5.89 16.13 2.23
N ASN A 289 -6.10 17.40 2.54
CA ASN A 289 -6.55 18.42 1.57
C ASN A 289 -5.47 18.80 0.54
N TYR A 290 -4.21 18.49 0.83
CA TYR A 290 -3.06 18.78 -0.02
C TYR A 290 -2.86 17.75 -1.12
N TYR A 291 -3.44 16.57 -0.98
CA TYR A 291 -3.24 15.47 -1.92
C TYR A 291 -3.97 15.73 -3.26
N LYS A 292 -3.21 15.66 -4.35
CA LYS A 292 -3.75 15.81 -5.70
C LYS A 292 -3.92 14.45 -6.36
N MET A 293 -5.13 13.92 -6.35
CA MET A 293 -5.48 12.62 -6.90
C MET A 293 -4.94 12.40 -8.33
N SER A 294 -5.13 13.37 -9.23
CA SER A 294 -4.61 13.27 -10.60
C SER A 294 -3.08 13.24 -10.68
N GLY A 295 -2.41 13.91 -9.74
CA GLY A 295 -0.94 13.88 -9.62
C GLY A 295 -0.43 12.52 -9.18
N GLY A 296 -1.16 11.85 -8.28
CA GLY A 296 -0.86 10.52 -7.78
C GLY A 296 -1.26 9.37 -8.74
N SER A 297 -1.89 9.65 -9.87
CA SER A 297 -2.29 8.60 -10.82
C SER A 297 -1.10 7.76 -11.27
N PRO A 298 -1.17 6.41 -11.20
CA PRO A 298 -0.09 5.53 -11.65
C PRO A 298 0.22 5.67 -13.14
N LEU A 299 -0.72 6.18 -13.95
CA LEU A 299 -0.52 6.44 -15.37
C LEU A 299 0.56 7.50 -15.63
N ASN A 300 0.81 8.37 -14.66
CA ASN A 300 1.90 9.35 -14.73
C ASN A 300 3.30 8.71 -14.73
N LEU A 301 3.41 7.45 -14.29
CA LEU A 301 4.66 6.69 -14.28
C LEU A 301 4.91 5.93 -15.59
N GLU A 302 3.99 5.93 -16.57
CA GLU A 302 4.07 5.05 -17.73
C GLU A 302 5.38 5.21 -18.52
N ASN A 303 5.87 6.44 -18.68
CA ASN A 303 7.15 6.71 -19.36
C ASN A 303 8.37 6.14 -18.62
N ILE A 304 8.29 5.99 -17.30
CA ILE A 304 9.33 5.34 -16.47
C ILE A 304 9.19 3.83 -16.57
N LEU A 305 7.99 3.30 -16.35
CA LEU A 305 7.75 1.86 -16.33
C LEU A 305 8.10 1.19 -17.67
N ARG A 306 7.94 1.93 -18.79
CA ARG A 306 8.30 1.47 -20.16
C ARG A 306 9.75 1.74 -20.54
N ASP A 307 10.52 2.45 -19.74
CA ASP A 307 11.91 2.75 -20.04
C ASP A 307 12.80 1.51 -19.86
N PRO A 308 13.49 1.05 -20.91
CA PRO A 308 14.30 -0.18 -20.84
C PRO A 308 15.45 -0.10 -19.82
N ARG A 309 15.86 1.09 -19.41
CA ARG A 309 16.86 1.27 -18.34
C ARG A 309 16.43 0.63 -17.01
N TYR A 310 15.11 0.52 -16.78
CA TYR A 310 14.54 -0.02 -15.54
C TYR A 310 13.99 -1.43 -15.69
N SER A 311 14.33 -2.17 -16.75
CA SER A 311 13.84 -3.53 -16.98
C SER A 311 14.20 -4.53 -15.87
N ASN A 312 15.26 -4.24 -15.10
CA ASN A 312 15.69 -5.03 -13.93
C ASN A 312 15.14 -4.50 -12.60
N THR A 313 14.38 -3.40 -12.61
CA THR A 313 13.75 -2.83 -11.42
C THR A 313 12.34 -3.38 -11.29
N THR A 314 12.03 -4.03 -10.17
CA THR A 314 10.66 -4.48 -9.88
C THR A 314 9.87 -3.34 -9.26
N PHE A 315 8.72 -3.03 -9.83
CA PHE A 315 7.82 -1.99 -9.35
C PHE A 315 6.57 -2.60 -8.73
N VAL A 316 6.19 -2.10 -7.56
CA VAL A 316 4.93 -2.40 -6.89
C VAL A 316 4.16 -1.09 -6.72
N LEU A 317 3.09 -0.93 -7.48
CA LEU A 317 2.23 0.25 -7.44
C LEU A 317 1.20 0.04 -6.34
N LEU A 318 1.38 0.75 -5.23
CA LEU A 318 0.57 0.59 -4.03
C LEU A 318 -0.84 1.15 -4.23
N HIS A 319 -1.79 0.59 -3.50
CA HIS A 319 -3.20 0.99 -3.47
C HIS A 319 -3.90 0.85 -4.83
N GLY A 320 -3.33 0.02 -5.71
CA GLY A 320 -3.88 -0.31 -7.03
C GLY A 320 -4.16 0.87 -7.94
N GLY A 321 -3.67 2.06 -7.57
CA GLY A 321 -3.98 3.28 -8.28
C GLY A 321 -5.42 3.77 -8.15
N TYR A 322 -6.18 3.30 -7.17
CA TYR A 322 -7.59 3.66 -6.99
C TYR A 322 -7.79 5.19 -6.85
N PRO A 323 -8.72 5.85 -7.59
CA PRO A 323 -9.77 5.27 -8.44
C PRO A 323 -9.40 5.09 -9.93
N PHE A 324 -8.14 4.90 -10.29
CA PHE A 324 -7.67 4.62 -11.66
C PHE A 324 -7.34 3.13 -11.85
N GLU A 325 -7.82 2.27 -10.98
CA GLU A 325 -7.50 0.83 -10.85
C GLU A 325 -7.78 0.04 -12.13
N HIS A 326 -8.89 0.36 -12.83
CA HIS A 326 -9.25 -0.27 -14.10
C HIS A 326 -8.25 0.05 -15.23
N ALA A 327 -7.62 1.22 -15.19
CA ALA A 327 -6.55 1.55 -16.13
C ALA A 327 -5.18 1.05 -15.65
N ALA A 328 -4.95 1.08 -14.34
CA ALA A 328 -3.69 0.70 -13.72
C ALA A 328 -3.32 -0.77 -13.95
N ILE A 329 -4.30 -1.69 -13.97
CA ILE A 329 -4.04 -3.11 -14.23
C ILE A 329 -3.32 -3.34 -15.56
N TRP A 330 -3.56 -2.51 -16.58
CA TRP A 330 -2.91 -2.62 -17.88
C TRP A 330 -1.42 -2.25 -17.87
N LEU A 331 -0.94 -1.54 -16.84
CA LEU A 331 0.50 -1.30 -16.64
C LEU A 331 1.22 -2.59 -16.25
N THR A 332 0.53 -3.55 -15.67
CA THR A 332 1.11 -4.84 -15.26
C THR A 332 1.33 -5.81 -16.42
N ALA A 333 0.93 -5.45 -17.64
CA ALA A 333 1.41 -6.12 -18.87
C ALA A 333 2.94 -6.10 -18.97
N LEU A 334 3.61 -5.17 -18.28
CA LEU A 334 5.05 -5.15 -18.12
C LEU A 334 5.50 -6.22 -17.12
N ASN A 335 6.55 -6.98 -17.47
CA ASN A 335 6.99 -8.14 -16.68
C ASN A 335 7.40 -7.81 -15.25
N ASN A 336 7.85 -6.58 -15.01
CA ASN A 336 8.41 -6.11 -13.74
C ASN A 336 7.49 -5.18 -12.95
N VAL A 337 6.20 -5.05 -13.34
CA VAL A 337 5.21 -4.19 -12.68
C VAL A 337 4.13 -5.04 -12.03
N TYR A 338 3.79 -4.71 -10.79
CA TYR A 338 2.77 -5.34 -9.97
C TYR A 338 1.84 -4.30 -9.37
N LEU A 339 0.58 -4.67 -9.10
CA LEU A 339 -0.38 -3.88 -8.32
C LEU A 339 -0.58 -4.49 -6.93
N ASP A 340 -0.73 -3.63 -5.96
CA ASP A 340 -1.01 -3.96 -4.58
C ASP A 340 -2.42 -3.49 -4.20
N SER A 341 -3.15 -4.28 -3.41
CA SER A 341 -4.53 -3.96 -3.01
C SER A 341 -4.63 -3.21 -1.69
N SER A 342 -3.50 -2.89 -1.06
CA SER A 342 -3.47 -2.23 0.24
C SER A 342 -4.31 -0.95 0.27
N LEU A 343 -4.80 -0.57 1.44
CA LEU A 343 -5.69 0.55 1.68
C LEU A 343 -7.10 0.39 1.07
N LEU A 344 -7.26 -0.31 -0.07
CA LEU A 344 -8.57 -0.57 -0.66
C LEU A 344 -9.45 -1.41 0.27
N ASP A 345 -8.86 -2.37 0.95
CA ASP A 345 -9.52 -3.23 1.92
C ASP A 345 -9.93 -2.52 3.22
N VAL A 346 -9.40 -1.31 3.46
CA VAL A 346 -9.81 -0.42 4.54
C VAL A 346 -10.91 0.55 4.09
N TYR A 347 -10.86 1.05 2.86
CA TYR A 347 -11.82 2.03 2.36
C TYR A 347 -13.04 1.42 1.69
N LEU A 348 -12.90 0.28 1.00
CA LEU A 348 -13.96 -0.36 0.25
C LEU A 348 -14.58 -1.50 1.06
N TYR A 349 -15.92 -1.58 1.05
CA TYR A 349 -16.61 -2.76 1.56
C TYR A 349 -16.30 -4.00 0.70
N PRO A 350 -16.47 -5.22 1.22
CA PRO A 350 -16.20 -6.44 0.44
C PRO A 350 -16.90 -6.48 -0.91
N SER A 351 -18.11 -5.90 -1.03
CA SER A 351 -18.87 -5.82 -2.28
C SER A 351 -18.19 -5.00 -3.37
N GLU A 352 -17.58 -3.87 -2.99
CA GLU A 352 -16.87 -3.00 -3.93
C GLU A 352 -15.48 -3.58 -4.27
N LEU A 353 -14.73 -4.02 -3.26
CA LEU A 353 -13.43 -4.65 -3.47
C LEU A 353 -13.54 -5.93 -4.33
N LYS A 354 -14.62 -6.70 -4.19
CA LYS A 354 -14.94 -7.83 -5.08
C LYS A 354 -14.90 -7.42 -6.54
N THR A 355 -15.50 -6.28 -6.88
CA THR A 355 -15.57 -5.80 -8.27
C THR A 355 -14.17 -5.47 -8.81
N VAL A 356 -13.36 -4.79 -8.02
CA VAL A 356 -11.97 -4.47 -8.36
C VAL A 356 -11.15 -5.77 -8.54
N LEU A 357 -11.24 -6.70 -7.59
CA LEU A 357 -10.49 -7.96 -7.66
C LEU A 357 -10.93 -8.82 -8.84
N LYS A 358 -12.24 -8.89 -9.16
CA LYS A 358 -12.73 -9.64 -10.33
C LYS A 358 -12.14 -9.09 -11.63
N ASP A 359 -12.12 -7.75 -11.78
CA ASP A 359 -11.53 -7.10 -12.94
C ASP A 359 -10.03 -7.44 -13.07
N TRP A 360 -9.26 -7.27 -12.02
CA TRP A 360 -7.83 -7.55 -12.02
C TRP A 360 -7.48 -9.01 -12.25
N LEU A 361 -8.17 -9.90 -11.56
CA LEU A 361 -7.97 -11.36 -11.67
C LEU A 361 -8.33 -11.88 -13.07
N GLY A 362 -9.31 -11.26 -13.72
CA GLY A 362 -9.69 -11.60 -15.09
C GLY A 362 -8.66 -11.20 -16.14
N ILE A 363 -7.75 -10.25 -15.81
CA ILE A 363 -6.77 -9.70 -16.76
C ILE A 363 -5.36 -10.25 -16.50
N TYR A 364 -4.80 -9.99 -15.29
CA TYR A 364 -3.43 -10.38 -14.92
C TYR A 364 -3.36 -10.95 -13.48
N PRO A 365 -3.87 -12.18 -13.24
CA PRO A 365 -4.00 -12.75 -11.89
C PRO A 365 -2.66 -12.90 -11.15
N ASP A 366 -1.56 -13.05 -11.86
CA ASP A 366 -0.22 -13.26 -11.30
C ASP A 366 0.53 -11.93 -11.03
N LYS A 367 -0.15 -10.78 -11.23
CA LYS A 367 0.43 -9.45 -11.11
C LYS A 367 -0.13 -8.62 -9.97
N ILE A 368 -1.03 -9.18 -9.20
CA ILE A 368 -1.65 -8.51 -8.06
C ILE A 368 -1.21 -9.16 -6.75
N VAL A 369 -1.05 -8.35 -5.72
CA VAL A 369 -0.63 -8.79 -4.38
C VAL A 369 -1.53 -8.18 -3.32
N PHE A 370 -1.73 -8.93 -2.23
CA PHE A 370 -2.38 -8.43 -1.03
C PHE A 370 -1.44 -7.52 -0.25
N GLY A 371 -1.95 -6.39 0.24
CA GLY A 371 -1.35 -5.54 1.25
C GLY A 371 -2.44 -5.04 2.18
N SER A 372 -2.13 -4.82 3.46
CA SER A 372 -3.09 -4.36 4.46
C SER A 372 -3.09 -2.85 4.64
N ASP A 373 -1.97 -2.20 4.35
CA ASP A 373 -1.69 -0.82 4.77
C ASP A 373 -1.95 -0.57 6.26
N ALA A 374 -1.65 -1.58 7.09
CA ALA A 374 -1.90 -1.53 8.53
C ALA A 374 -1.12 -0.37 9.15
N PHE A 375 -1.84 0.66 9.57
CA PHE A 375 -1.30 1.90 10.13
C PHE A 375 -2.00 2.23 11.46
N PRO A 376 -1.30 2.71 12.50
CA PRO A 376 -1.91 3.10 13.76
C PRO A 376 -2.58 4.49 13.64
N PHE A 377 -3.89 4.53 13.39
CA PHE A 377 -4.66 5.78 13.33
C PHE A 377 -4.85 6.41 14.72
N GLY A 378 -4.74 5.62 15.80
CA GLY A 378 -4.86 6.04 17.18
C GLY A 378 -4.57 4.89 18.14
N GLU A 379 -4.80 5.11 19.45
CA GLU A 379 -4.59 4.07 20.47
C GLU A 379 -5.66 2.96 20.41
N ALA A 380 -6.91 3.33 20.13
CA ALA A 380 -8.01 2.38 20.02
C ALA A 380 -8.04 1.70 18.65
N LEU A 381 -7.86 2.49 17.57
CA LEU A 381 -7.73 2.00 16.21
C LEU A 381 -6.25 1.97 15.83
N GLY A 382 -5.58 0.91 16.25
CA GLY A 382 -4.17 0.66 15.94
C GLY A 382 -3.97 -0.10 14.64
N ALA A 383 -2.73 -0.34 14.30
CA ALA A 383 -2.37 -1.21 13.17
C ALA A 383 -2.99 -2.61 13.30
N GLU A 384 -3.26 -3.04 14.52
CA GLU A 384 -3.84 -4.33 14.85
C GLU A 384 -5.24 -4.54 14.26
N GLU A 385 -6.13 -3.57 14.50
CA GLU A 385 -7.49 -3.61 13.97
C GLU A 385 -7.50 -3.44 12.45
N VAL A 386 -6.57 -2.66 11.91
CA VAL A 386 -6.41 -2.49 10.46
C VAL A 386 -5.95 -3.79 9.80
N TYR A 387 -5.00 -4.54 10.39
CA TYR A 387 -4.65 -5.89 9.93
C TYR A 387 -5.86 -6.82 9.87
N TRP A 388 -6.66 -6.84 10.93
CA TRP A 388 -7.85 -7.68 10.96
C TRP A 388 -8.84 -7.28 9.87
N LEU A 389 -9.13 -5.99 9.75
CA LEU A 389 -10.08 -5.45 8.78
C LEU A 389 -9.63 -5.76 7.35
N GLY A 390 -8.37 -5.49 7.02
CA GLY A 390 -7.79 -5.72 5.70
C GLY A 390 -7.87 -7.20 5.30
N VAL A 391 -7.44 -8.10 6.19
CA VAL A 391 -7.48 -9.54 5.94
C VAL A 391 -8.92 -10.04 5.77
N HIS A 392 -9.83 -9.64 6.66
CA HIS A 392 -11.22 -10.06 6.63
C HIS A 392 -11.91 -9.63 5.32
N THR A 393 -11.79 -8.34 5.00
CA THR A 393 -12.35 -7.75 3.79
C THR A 393 -11.83 -8.40 2.53
N SER A 394 -10.50 -8.56 2.43
CA SER A 394 -9.87 -9.12 1.24
C SER A 394 -10.24 -10.58 1.02
N ARG A 395 -10.36 -11.40 2.09
CA ARG A 395 -10.79 -12.80 1.97
C ARG A 395 -12.22 -12.93 1.49
N GLU A 396 -13.14 -12.15 2.06
CA GLU A 396 -14.54 -12.14 1.63
C GLU A 396 -14.69 -11.65 0.18
N ALA A 397 -14.03 -10.54 -0.17
CA ALA A 397 -14.06 -10.00 -1.52
C ALA A 397 -13.47 -10.96 -2.55
N LEU A 398 -12.32 -11.58 -2.23
CA LEU A 398 -11.66 -12.56 -3.09
C LEU A 398 -12.52 -13.79 -3.31
N ALA A 399 -13.09 -14.36 -2.22
CA ALA A 399 -13.98 -15.51 -2.32
C ALA A 399 -15.21 -15.21 -3.20
N ALA A 400 -15.78 -14.02 -3.05
CA ALA A 400 -16.93 -13.58 -3.84
C ALA A 400 -16.58 -13.36 -5.32
N ALA A 401 -15.43 -12.74 -5.61
CA ALA A 401 -14.95 -12.53 -6.99
C ALA A 401 -14.70 -13.86 -7.69
N LEU A 402 -13.95 -14.76 -7.06
CA LEU A 402 -13.62 -16.06 -7.62
C LEU A 402 -14.87 -16.97 -7.76
N ALA A 403 -15.80 -16.94 -6.80
CA ALA A 403 -17.05 -17.70 -6.90
C ALA A 403 -17.92 -17.23 -8.07
N GLU A 404 -17.96 -15.93 -8.31
CA GLU A 404 -18.65 -15.35 -9.46
C GLU A 404 -18.01 -15.81 -10.78
N MET A 405 -16.67 -15.71 -10.91
CA MET A 405 -15.94 -16.17 -12.10
C MET A 405 -16.12 -17.69 -12.36
N VAL A 406 -16.16 -18.51 -11.30
CA VAL A 406 -16.46 -19.95 -11.44
C VAL A 406 -17.90 -20.17 -11.91
N SER A 407 -18.85 -19.45 -11.34
CA SER A 407 -20.28 -19.59 -11.67
C SER A 407 -20.60 -19.12 -13.09
N GLU A 408 -19.87 -18.14 -13.59
CA GLU A 408 -19.97 -17.63 -14.98
C GLU A 408 -19.24 -18.53 -15.98
N GLY A 409 -18.39 -19.44 -15.52
CA GLY A 409 -17.63 -20.37 -16.35
C GLY A 409 -16.33 -19.77 -16.90
N ASP A 410 -15.89 -18.63 -16.40
CA ASP A 410 -14.63 -18.00 -16.79
C ASP A 410 -13.42 -18.83 -16.36
N ILE A 411 -13.52 -19.44 -15.17
CA ILE A 411 -12.49 -20.31 -14.58
C ILE A 411 -13.13 -21.52 -13.90
N ASN A 412 -12.33 -22.53 -13.58
CA ASN A 412 -12.75 -23.64 -12.70
C ASN A 412 -12.27 -23.42 -11.25
N GLU A 413 -12.80 -24.20 -10.30
CA GLU A 413 -12.45 -24.07 -8.87
C GLU A 413 -10.94 -24.27 -8.61
N SER A 414 -10.27 -25.18 -9.33
CA SER A 414 -8.81 -25.38 -9.18
C SER A 414 -8.02 -24.14 -9.61
N LYS A 415 -8.45 -23.45 -10.67
CA LYS A 415 -7.82 -22.17 -11.08
C LYS A 415 -8.11 -21.08 -10.05
N ALA A 416 -9.32 -21.02 -9.49
CA ALA A 416 -9.68 -20.10 -8.43
C ALA A 416 -8.77 -20.26 -7.19
N GLU A 417 -8.51 -21.51 -6.74
CA GLU A 417 -7.57 -21.78 -5.64
C GLU A 417 -6.14 -21.30 -5.95
N GLN A 418 -5.66 -21.54 -7.17
CA GLN A 418 -4.32 -21.06 -7.59
C GLN A 418 -4.24 -19.53 -7.57
N MET A 419 -5.26 -18.85 -8.08
CA MET A 419 -5.34 -17.39 -8.09
C MET A 419 -5.40 -16.83 -6.67
N ALA A 420 -6.17 -17.47 -5.76
CA ALA A 420 -6.23 -17.08 -4.37
C ALA A 420 -4.85 -17.18 -3.67
N ARG A 421 -4.13 -18.27 -3.89
CA ARG A 421 -2.77 -18.44 -3.35
C ARG A 421 -1.79 -17.42 -3.93
N ALA A 422 -1.85 -17.17 -5.24
CA ALA A 422 -1.03 -16.16 -5.88
C ALA A 422 -1.24 -14.78 -5.26
N PHE A 423 -2.50 -14.33 -5.14
CA PHE A 423 -2.85 -13.03 -4.59
C PHE A 423 -2.45 -12.88 -3.12
N LEU A 424 -2.80 -13.86 -2.27
CA LEU A 424 -2.59 -13.75 -0.83
C LEU A 424 -1.15 -14.02 -0.39
N HIS A 425 -0.35 -14.74 -1.20
CA HIS A 425 0.97 -15.17 -0.73
C HIS A 425 2.02 -15.24 -1.83
N ASP A 426 1.83 -16.08 -2.87
CA ASP A 426 2.95 -16.57 -3.68
C ASP A 426 3.60 -15.49 -4.53
N THR A 427 2.80 -14.54 -5.07
CA THR A 427 3.29 -13.42 -5.86
C THR A 427 4.17 -12.51 -5.03
N ALA A 428 3.69 -12.06 -3.85
CA ALA A 428 4.46 -11.21 -2.95
C ALA A 428 5.71 -11.91 -2.42
N ALA A 429 5.61 -13.18 -2.02
CA ALA A 429 6.76 -13.99 -1.61
C ALA A 429 7.80 -14.12 -2.73
N GLY A 430 7.36 -14.14 -4.00
CA GLY A 430 8.22 -14.13 -5.17
C GLY A 430 8.99 -12.81 -5.36
N ILE A 431 8.31 -11.68 -5.15
CA ILE A 431 8.88 -10.33 -5.30
C ILE A 431 10.00 -10.09 -4.27
N TYR A 432 9.78 -10.48 -3.01
CA TYR A 432 10.71 -10.22 -1.90
C TYR A 432 11.61 -11.41 -1.57
N ARG A 433 11.86 -12.31 -2.51
CA ARG A 433 12.88 -13.35 -2.31
C ARG A 433 14.23 -12.67 -2.12
N ASN A 434 14.94 -13.07 -1.05
CA ASN A 434 16.33 -12.65 -0.91
C ASN A 434 17.08 -13.06 -2.18
N PRO A 435 17.88 -12.17 -2.80
CA PRO A 435 18.78 -12.61 -3.87
C PRO A 435 19.63 -13.76 -3.34
N PRO A 436 20.02 -14.74 -4.15
CA PRO A 436 20.95 -15.77 -3.74
C PRO A 436 22.22 -15.10 -3.19
N GLN A 437 22.58 -15.48 -1.96
CA GLN A 437 23.79 -14.99 -1.28
C GLN A 437 25.04 -15.38 -2.07
#